data_d5b99ec345ca08a67f17adc2a5b17bac
#
_entry.id   d5b99ec345ca08a67f17adc2a5b17bac
#
_cell.length_a   1.000
_cell.length_b   1.000
_cell.length_c   1.000
_cell.angle_alpha   90.00
_cell.angle_beta   90.00
_cell.angle_gamma   90.00
#
_symmetry.space_group_name_H-M   'P 1'
#
loop_
_entity.id
_entity.type
_entity.pdbx_description
1 polymer ?
#
loop_
_entity_poly.entity_id
_entity_poly.type
_entity_poly.pdbx_seq_one_letter_code
_entity_poly.pdbx_strand_id
1 'polypeptide(L)'
;MEQVLLDQIIALRAQLHACAEVSGREVVTKHTLLTFLREHTSLELHELAGGFYAAHREPEGTKPTVALRADYDALATPEGGAAHLCGHDGHAAALCGVALMLEGQSIGHSVFLLFQGTEETGAGAALCCELFDREKVDEIYGAHNLPGFPFGAVLTRAGTFACASRGVTIHFVGKPAHAAYPETGISPLPQSDSCWSICPRSPRPSSTAASRSAPSSARRWAKRPSARRRSLPSCG
;
A
#
# COMPACT_ATOMS: atom_id res chain seq x y z
N MET A 1 2.17 1.65 31.53
CA MET A 1 3.10 1.26 30.43
C MET A 1 2.38 1.26 29.10
N GLU A 2 1.27 0.55 28.92
CA GLU A 2 0.49 0.53 27.66
C GLU A 2 0.02 1.90 27.18
N GLN A 3 -0.48 2.77 28.08
CA GLN A 3 -0.95 4.10 27.68
C GLN A 3 0.18 4.99 27.16
N VAL A 4 1.35 4.97 27.80
CA VAL A 4 2.51 5.77 27.35
C VAL A 4 2.99 5.33 25.97
N LEU A 5 3.03 4.01 25.71
CA LEU A 5 3.37 3.46 24.40
C LEU A 5 2.34 3.89 23.35
N LEU A 6 1.06 3.79 23.65
CA LEU A 6 -0.01 4.22 22.76
C LEU A 6 0.09 5.71 22.43
N ASP A 7 0.34 6.56 23.42
CA ASP A 7 0.49 8.01 23.22
C ASP A 7 1.69 8.34 22.33
N GLN A 8 2.82 7.64 22.48
CA GLN A 8 3.99 7.78 21.61
C GLN A 8 3.66 7.41 20.15
N ILE A 9 2.94 6.31 19.93
CA ILE A 9 2.57 5.85 18.59
C ILE A 9 1.55 6.78 17.93
N ILE A 10 0.59 7.30 18.70
CA ILE A 10 -0.36 8.31 18.20
C ILE A 10 0.38 9.60 17.80
N ALA A 11 1.33 10.05 18.61
CA ALA A 11 2.14 11.23 18.32
C ALA A 11 3.02 11.01 17.06
N LEU A 12 3.69 9.85 16.96
CA LEU A 12 4.46 9.49 15.77
C LEU A 12 3.58 9.47 14.52
N ARG A 13 2.42 8.81 14.57
CA ARG A 13 1.47 8.78 13.46
C ARG A 13 1.05 10.18 13.03
N ALA A 14 0.81 11.10 13.96
CA ALA A 14 0.47 12.48 13.65
C ALA A 14 1.62 13.21 12.94
N GLN A 15 2.87 12.96 13.36
CA GLN A 15 4.06 13.52 12.69
C GLN A 15 4.20 12.99 11.25
N LEU A 16 4.08 11.66 11.06
CA LEU A 16 4.14 11.03 9.73
C LEU A 16 3.04 11.57 8.82
N HIS A 17 1.83 11.75 9.34
CA HIS A 17 0.71 12.31 8.60
C HIS A 17 0.98 13.75 8.12
N ALA A 18 1.63 14.55 8.95
CA ALA A 18 1.95 15.94 8.65
C ALA A 18 3.10 16.08 7.64
N CYS A 19 4.01 15.10 7.55
CA CYS A 19 5.13 15.10 6.60
C CYS A 19 4.91 14.14 5.43
N ALA A 20 3.67 13.92 5.00
CA ALA A 20 3.36 13.05 3.87
C ALA A 20 4.20 13.37 2.62
N GLU A 21 4.86 12.37 2.05
CA GLU A 21 5.69 12.51 0.86
C GLU A 21 5.28 11.50 -0.21
N VAL A 22 5.27 11.96 -1.47
CA VAL A 22 4.88 11.13 -2.60
C VAL A 22 5.82 9.94 -2.76
N SER A 23 5.25 8.80 -3.11
CA SER A 23 5.94 7.55 -3.44
C SER A 23 7.23 7.79 -4.26
N GLY A 24 8.36 7.29 -3.75
CA GLY A 24 9.70 7.48 -4.31
C GLY A 24 10.41 8.78 -3.88
N ARG A 25 9.83 9.56 -2.96
CA ARG A 25 10.42 10.80 -2.44
C ARG A 25 10.40 10.89 -0.91
N GLU A 26 10.22 9.78 -0.23
CA GLU A 26 10.00 9.65 1.22
C GLU A 26 11.31 9.86 2.02
N VAL A 27 11.87 11.06 1.98
CA VAL A 27 13.12 11.41 2.67
C VAL A 27 12.87 11.77 4.13
N VAL A 28 11.94 12.70 4.39
CA VAL A 28 11.60 13.18 5.73
C VAL A 28 10.88 12.07 6.50
N THR A 29 9.94 11.39 5.86
CA THR A 29 9.18 10.27 6.45
C THR A 29 10.13 9.16 6.91
N LYS A 30 11.06 8.71 6.05
CA LYS A 30 12.08 7.71 6.39
C LYS A 30 12.96 8.19 7.54
N HIS A 31 13.42 9.43 7.49
CA HIS A 31 14.25 10.02 8.55
C HIS A 31 13.53 10.05 9.89
N THR A 32 12.25 10.46 9.90
CA THR A 32 11.42 10.50 11.12
C THR A 32 11.29 9.12 11.75
N LEU A 33 11.01 8.07 10.94
CA LEU A 33 10.92 6.69 11.41
C LEU A 33 12.25 6.19 11.99
N LEU A 34 13.37 6.41 11.28
CA LEU A 34 14.71 6.01 11.73
C LEU A 34 15.11 6.72 13.03
N THR A 35 14.80 8.02 13.15
CA THR A 35 15.06 8.81 14.37
C THR A 35 14.26 8.27 15.53
N PHE A 36 12.96 8.06 15.34
CA PHE A 36 12.09 7.51 16.37
C PHE A 36 12.61 6.15 16.89
N LEU A 37 12.97 5.24 15.99
CA LEU A 37 13.46 3.92 16.39
C LEU A 37 14.81 4.01 17.13
N ARG A 38 15.74 4.88 16.71
CA ARG A 38 17.03 5.09 17.41
C ARG A 38 16.87 5.68 18.80
N GLU A 39 15.88 6.55 19.00
CA GLU A 39 15.64 7.20 20.28
C GLU A 39 14.91 6.29 21.29
N HIS A 40 14.15 5.31 20.81
CA HIS A 40 13.25 4.54 21.67
C HIS A 40 13.55 3.04 21.70
N THR A 41 14.48 2.54 20.89
CA THR A 41 14.85 1.11 20.84
C THR A 41 16.35 0.93 20.69
N SER A 42 16.83 -0.25 21.08
CA SER A 42 18.20 -0.71 20.84
C SER A 42 18.31 -1.61 19.59
N LEU A 43 17.26 -1.71 18.78
CA LEU A 43 17.23 -2.56 17.58
C LEU A 43 18.25 -2.10 16.54
N GLU A 44 18.92 -3.05 15.90
CA GLU A 44 19.82 -2.75 14.79
C GLU A 44 19.04 -2.29 13.55
N LEU A 45 19.42 -1.13 13.00
CA LEU A 45 18.76 -0.55 11.81
C LEU A 45 19.63 -0.76 10.57
N HIS A 46 19.05 -1.32 9.52
CA HIS A 46 19.70 -1.65 8.27
C HIS A 46 18.97 -1.00 7.09
N GLU A 47 19.69 -0.21 6.30
CA GLU A 47 19.12 0.41 5.10
C GLU A 47 19.05 -0.56 3.93
N LEU A 48 17.98 -0.43 3.13
CA LEU A 48 17.72 -1.10 1.87
C LEU A 48 17.47 -0.06 0.77
N ALA A 49 17.62 -0.45 -0.48
CA ALA A 49 17.32 0.45 -1.60
C ALA A 49 15.84 0.88 -1.65
N GLY A 50 14.90 0.03 -1.17
CA GLY A 50 13.46 0.30 -1.12
C GLY A 50 12.93 0.74 0.24
N GLY A 51 13.80 0.94 1.25
CA GLY A 51 13.36 1.27 2.61
C GLY A 51 14.43 0.98 3.64
N PHE A 52 14.05 0.32 4.73
CA PHE A 52 14.97 -0.14 5.77
C PHE A 52 14.28 -1.22 6.64
N TYR A 53 15.06 -1.91 7.46
CA TYR A 53 14.49 -2.80 8.49
C TYR A 53 15.17 -2.61 9.83
N ALA A 54 14.42 -2.90 10.91
CA ALA A 54 14.92 -3.02 12.27
C ALA A 54 14.98 -4.51 12.65
N ALA A 55 16.11 -4.93 13.23
CA ALA A 55 16.35 -6.32 13.57
C ALA A 55 16.29 -6.55 15.08
N HIS A 56 15.36 -7.39 15.51
CA HIS A 56 15.36 -8.04 16.82
C HIS A 56 15.95 -9.43 16.65
N ARG A 57 17.19 -9.63 17.10
CA ARG A 57 17.93 -10.87 16.92
C ARG A 57 17.93 -11.70 18.19
N GLU A 58 17.62 -12.97 18.06
CA GLU A 58 17.78 -13.97 19.11
C GLU A 58 18.59 -15.16 18.60
N PRO A 59 19.19 -15.97 19.53
CA PRO A 59 19.83 -17.21 19.15
C PRO A 59 18.88 -18.13 18.37
N GLU A 60 19.42 -18.91 17.44
CA GLU A 60 18.61 -19.85 16.66
C GLU A 60 17.81 -20.76 17.61
N GLY A 61 16.50 -20.73 17.41
CA GLY A 61 15.51 -21.51 18.15
C GLY A 61 14.74 -22.45 17.25
N THR A 62 13.73 -23.11 17.81
CA THR A 62 12.80 -24.00 17.07
C THR A 62 11.67 -23.25 16.39
N LYS A 63 11.48 -21.97 16.68
CA LYS A 63 10.42 -21.14 16.09
C LYS A 63 10.90 -20.50 14.80
N PRO A 64 9.99 -20.25 13.83
CA PRO A 64 10.33 -19.58 12.59
C PRO A 64 10.80 -18.13 12.82
N THR A 65 11.74 -17.68 12.00
CA THR A 65 12.12 -16.27 11.92
C THR A 65 11.07 -15.51 11.11
N VAL A 66 10.56 -14.43 11.67
CA VAL A 66 9.42 -13.69 11.12
C VAL A 66 9.83 -12.30 10.67
N ALA A 67 9.37 -11.87 9.51
CA ALA A 67 9.36 -10.46 9.13
C ALA A 67 7.95 -9.88 9.23
N LEU A 68 7.85 -8.65 9.74
CA LEU A 68 6.62 -7.86 9.72
C LEU A 68 6.84 -6.65 8.83
N ARG A 69 5.94 -6.41 7.85
CA ARG A 69 6.08 -5.36 6.84
C ARG A 69 5.04 -4.27 7.02
N ALA A 70 5.48 -3.03 6.97
CA ALA A 70 4.64 -1.85 6.77
C ALA A 70 5.21 -0.97 5.66
N ASP A 71 4.33 -0.32 4.91
CA ASP A 71 4.65 0.76 3.99
C ASP A 71 4.59 2.13 4.70
N TYR A 72 5.21 3.16 4.09
CA TYR A 72 5.23 4.51 4.68
C TYR A 72 5.15 5.67 3.68
N ASP A 73 4.98 5.39 2.38
CA ASP A 73 4.81 6.40 1.33
C ASP A 73 3.37 6.97 1.29
N ALA A 74 3.17 8.05 0.53
CA ALA A 74 1.89 8.69 0.38
C ALA A 74 1.53 8.89 -1.10
N LEU A 75 0.24 9.14 -1.36
CA LEU A 75 -0.29 9.41 -2.68
C LEU A 75 -0.12 10.89 -3.05
N ALA A 76 0.17 11.14 -4.34
CA ALA A 76 0.11 12.50 -4.88
C ALA A 76 -1.34 12.99 -4.90
N THR A 77 -1.54 14.27 -4.55
CA THR A 77 -2.85 14.91 -4.66
C THR A 77 -2.97 15.70 -5.98
N PRO A 78 -4.19 15.90 -6.49
CA PRO A 78 -4.41 16.71 -7.71
C PRO A 78 -3.86 18.12 -7.61
N GLU A 79 -3.78 18.67 -6.40
CA GLU A 79 -3.32 20.04 -6.11
C GLU A 79 -1.78 20.14 -6.07
N GLY A 80 -1.06 19.04 -6.31
CA GLY A 80 0.40 18.98 -6.35
C GLY A 80 1.08 18.74 -5.00
N GLY A 81 0.33 18.30 -3.99
CA GLY A 81 0.84 17.86 -2.68
C GLY A 81 0.92 16.34 -2.53
N ALA A 82 1.04 15.89 -1.29
CA ALA A 82 0.95 14.49 -0.90
C ALA A 82 -0.03 14.31 0.28
N ALA A 83 -0.70 13.16 0.35
CA ALA A 83 -1.56 12.82 1.47
C ALA A 83 -1.60 11.31 1.71
N HIS A 84 -1.67 10.91 3.00
CA HIS A 84 -1.83 9.52 3.41
C HIS A 84 -3.30 9.06 3.26
N LEU A 85 -3.77 8.95 2.01
CA LEU A 85 -5.12 8.49 1.69
C LEU A 85 -5.28 6.98 1.85
N CYS A 86 -4.16 6.24 1.78
CA CYS A 86 -4.10 4.79 1.97
C CYS A 86 -3.83 4.38 3.44
N GLY A 87 -3.36 5.31 4.29
CA GLY A 87 -3.15 5.09 5.71
C GLY A 87 -1.78 4.50 6.08
N HIS A 88 -0.79 4.62 5.20
CA HIS A 88 0.56 4.08 5.41
C HIS A 88 1.28 4.73 6.61
N ASP A 89 0.93 5.97 6.98
CA ASP A 89 1.36 6.60 8.25
C ASP A 89 0.94 5.79 9.48
N GLY A 90 -0.27 5.22 9.45
CA GLY A 90 -0.77 4.35 10.49
C GLY A 90 -0.08 2.98 10.50
N HIS A 91 0.19 2.41 9.32
CA HIS A 91 0.90 1.12 9.22
C HIS A 91 2.33 1.23 9.79
N ALA A 92 3.09 2.25 9.37
CA ALA A 92 4.45 2.47 9.84
C ALA A 92 4.49 2.78 11.34
N ALA A 93 3.58 3.62 11.85
CA ALA A 93 3.48 3.90 13.28
C ALA A 93 3.15 2.64 14.09
N ALA A 94 2.22 1.80 13.62
CA ALA A 94 1.89 0.53 14.27
C ALA A 94 3.10 -0.41 14.32
N LEU A 95 3.90 -0.48 13.25
CA LEU A 95 5.11 -1.29 13.21
C LEU A 95 6.19 -0.76 14.18
N CYS A 96 6.31 0.56 14.34
CA CYS A 96 7.12 1.16 15.41
C CYS A 96 6.62 0.76 16.80
N GLY A 97 5.30 0.63 16.98
CA GLY A 97 4.72 0.11 18.22
C GLY A 97 5.19 -1.32 18.53
N VAL A 98 5.27 -2.18 17.51
CA VAL A 98 5.85 -3.52 17.67
C VAL A 98 7.32 -3.43 18.07
N ALA A 99 8.10 -2.51 17.48
CA ALA A 99 9.50 -2.30 17.86
C ALA A 99 9.64 -1.95 19.37
N LEU A 100 8.79 -1.05 19.86
CA LEU A 100 8.77 -0.71 21.30
C LEU A 100 8.38 -1.88 22.19
N MET A 101 7.47 -2.75 21.72
CA MET A 101 7.07 -3.94 22.48
C MET A 101 8.15 -5.02 22.51
N LEU A 102 9.01 -5.07 21.50
CA LEU A 102 10.14 -6.01 21.42
C LEU A 102 11.35 -5.54 22.25
N GLU A 103 11.43 -4.24 22.58
CA GLU A 103 12.57 -3.68 23.29
C GLU A 103 12.80 -4.37 24.63
N GLY A 104 14.00 -4.94 24.81
CA GLY A 104 14.40 -5.67 26.01
C GLY A 104 13.64 -6.99 26.25
N GLN A 105 12.86 -7.46 25.30
CA GLN A 105 12.15 -8.76 25.40
C GLN A 105 12.95 -9.89 24.79
N SER A 106 12.76 -11.11 25.31
CA SER A 106 13.15 -12.35 24.64
C SER A 106 11.89 -13.15 24.33
N ILE A 107 11.66 -13.39 23.04
CA ILE A 107 10.46 -14.07 22.53
C ILE A 107 10.76 -15.45 21.92
N GLY A 108 12.05 -15.82 21.90
CA GLY A 108 12.55 -17.13 21.47
C GLY A 108 12.69 -17.28 19.95
N HIS A 109 12.69 -16.19 19.20
CA HIS A 109 12.99 -16.16 17.76
C HIS A 109 13.28 -14.74 17.28
N SER A 110 14.02 -14.63 16.15
CA SER A 110 14.32 -13.33 15.55
C SER A 110 13.11 -12.77 14.83
N VAL A 111 12.95 -11.41 14.89
CA VAL A 111 11.92 -10.65 14.19
C VAL A 111 12.56 -9.51 13.43
N PHE A 112 12.22 -9.38 12.15
CA PHE A 112 12.64 -8.28 11.30
C PHE A 112 11.45 -7.38 10.99
N LEU A 113 11.57 -6.10 11.31
CA LEU A 113 10.53 -5.08 11.07
C LEU A 113 10.89 -4.33 9.79
N LEU A 114 10.25 -4.68 8.69
CA LEU A 114 10.51 -4.14 7.35
C LEU A 114 9.64 -2.90 7.09
N PHE A 115 10.27 -1.76 6.93
CA PHE A 115 9.66 -0.50 6.52
C PHE A 115 9.90 -0.27 5.04
N GLN A 116 8.86 -0.35 4.23
CA GLN A 116 8.91 -0.24 2.77
C GLN A 116 8.42 1.13 2.31
N GLY A 117 9.23 1.84 1.53
CA GLY A 117 8.81 2.98 0.72
C GLY A 117 8.33 2.56 -0.66
N THR A 118 7.84 3.53 -1.42
CA THR A 118 7.54 3.38 -2.86
C THR A 118 6.53 2.25 -3.17
N GLU A 119 5.54 2.06 -2.28
CA GLU A 119 4.50 1.03 -2.45
C GLU A 119 3.54 1.42 -3.56
N GLU A 120 3.06 2.68 -3.58
CA GLU A 120 2.01 3.19 -4.48
C GLU A 120 2.41 3.17 -5.97
N THR A 121 3.71 3.12 -6.27
CA THR A 121 4.22 2.93 -7.63
C THR A 121 4.57 1.48 -7.95
N GLY A 122 4.46 0.58 -6.96
CA GLY A 122 4.77 -0.84 -7.10
C GLY A 122 6.26 -1.18 -7.19
N ALA A 123 7.16 -0.21 -7.01
CA ALA A 123 8.60 -0.40 -7.17
C ALA A 123 9.32 -0.85 -5.87
N GLY A 124 8.80 -0.44 -4.70
CA GLY A 124 9.48 -0.60 -3.42
C GLY A 124 9.69 -2.04 -2.99
N ALA A 125 8.70 -2.92 -3.20
CA ALA A 125 8.78 -4.30 -2.74
C ALA A 125 9.97 -5.06 -3.34
N ALA A 126 10.23 -4.92 -4.64
CA ALA A 126 11.35 -5.57 -5.30
C ALA A 126 12.70 -5.11 -4.74
N LEU A 127 12.83 -3.83 -4.40
CA LEU A 127 14.02 -3.25 -3.78
C LEU A 127 14.20 -3.69 -2.32
N CYS A 128 13.14 -4.04 -1.64
CA CYS A 128 13.17 -4.57 -0.27
C CYS A 128 13.48 -6.07 -0.22
N CYS A 129 13.42 -6.80 -1.34
CA CYS A 129 13.76 -8.23 -1.37
C CYS A 129 15.20 -8.53 -0.95
N GLU A 130 16.09 -7.54 -0.97
CA GLU A 130 17.45 -7.62 -0.44
C GLU A 130 17.50 -8.08 1.04
N LEU A 131 16.41 -7.85 1.81
CA LEU A 131 16.25 -8.41 3.17
C LEU A 131 16.44 -9.93 3.17
N PHE A 132 15.85 -10.65 2.20
CA PHE A 132 15.90 -12.11 2.13
C PHE A 132 17.25 -12.65 1.68
N ASP A 133 18.10 -11.81 1.07
CA ASP A 133 19.49 -12.15 0.74
C ASP A 133 20.41 -11.96 1.94
N ARG A 134 20.08 -11.01 2.84
CA ARG A 134 20.86 -10.69 4.03
C ARG A 134 20.49 -11.51 5.24
N GLU A 135 19.21 -11.85 5.36
CA GLU A 135 18.63 -12.47 6.55
C GLU A 135 17.86 -13.73 6.19
N LYS A 136 17.95 -14.73 7.07
CA LYS A 136 17.07 -15.89 6.98
C LYS A 136 15.69 -15.50 7.50
N VAL A 137 14.71 -15.42 6.62
CA VAL A 137 13.31 -15.16 6.95
C VAL A 137 12.47 -16.34 6.51
N ASP A 138 11.78 -16.99 7.45
CA ASP A 138 10.92 -18.15 7.18
C ASP A 138 9.51 -17.71 6.79
N GLU A 139 9.01 -16.61 7.40
CA GLU A 139 7.66 -16.11 7.19
C GLU A 139 7.65 -14.57 7.15
N ILE A 140 6.80 -14.00 6.29
CA ILE A 140 6.57 -12.54 6.26
C ILE A 140 5.09 -12.22 6.34
N TYR A 141 4.74 -11.25 7.17
CA TYR A 141 3.38 -10.78 7.35
C TYR A 141 3.29 -9.28 7.10
N GLY A 142 2.21 -8.85 6.46
CA GLY A 142 1.82 -7.45 6.31
C GLY A 142 0.37 -7.27 6.69
N ALA A 143 0.06 -6.13 7.31
CA ALA A 143 -1.31 -5.74 7.59
C ALA A 143 -1.63 -4.44 6.83
N HIS A 144 -2.86 -4.33 6.34
CA HIS A 144 -3.36 -3.13 5.68
C HIS A 144 -4.72 -2.76 6.26
N ASN A 145 -4.95 -1.47 6.53
CA ASN A 145 -6.25 -0.98 6.96
C ASN A 145 -7.29 -1.15 5.84
N LEU A 146 -8.48 -1.60 6.19
CA LEU A 146 -9.60 -1.76 5.27
C LEU A 146 -10.81 -0.99 5.80
N PRO A 147 -11.33 0.01 5.06
CA PRO A 147 -12.54 0.73 5.47
C PRO A 147 -13.79 -0.14 5.33
N GLY A 148 -14.84 0.18 6.09
CA GLY A 148 -16.14 -0.48 5.98
C GLY A 148 -16.33 -1.70 6.89
N PHE A 149 -15.36 -2.01 7.75
CA PHE A 149 -15.45 -3.06 8.77
C PHE A 149 -15.51 -2.45 10.18
N PRO A 150 -15.96 -3.20 11.20
CA PRO A 150 -15.91 -2.74 12.58
C PRO A 150 -14.46 -2.40 13.00
N PHE A 151 -14.32 -1.33 13.79
CA PHE A 151 -13.01 -0.92 14.32
C PHE A 151 -12.37 -2.05 15.12
N GLY A 152 -11.08 -2.30 14.86
CA GLY A 152 -10.32 -3.38 15.52
C GLY A 152 -10.57 -4.78 14.96
N ALA A 153 -11.42 -4.95 13.95
CA ALA A 153 -11.61 -6.25 13.31
C ALA A 153 -10.37 -6.65 12.49
N VAL A 154 -9.86 -7.85 12.75
CA VAL A 154 -8.79 -8.46 11.96
C VAL A 154 -9.41 -9.39 10.91
N LEU A 155 -9.11 -9.09 9.63
CA LEU A 155 -9.64 -9.84 8.50
C LEU A 155 -8.55 -10.69 7.88
N THR A 156 -8.78 -11.98 7.80
CA THR A 156 -7.89 -12.94 7.14
C THR A 156 -8.67 -13.87 6.23
N ARG A 157 -7.99 -14.47 5.25
CA ARG A 157 -8.55 -15.55 4.44
C ARG A 157 -7.45 -16.50 3.99
N ALA A 158 -7.79 -17.77 3.83
CA ALA A 158 -6.92 -18.75 3.21
C ALA A 158 -6.79 -18.50 1.69
N GLY A 159 -5.62 -18.77 1.14
CA GLY A 159 -5.32 -18.57 -0.28
C GLY A 159 -5.05 -17.11 -0.64
N THR A 160 -5.32 -16.72 -1.88
CA THR A 160 -5.03 -15.38 -2.39
C THR A 160 -5.87 -14.33 -1.69
N PHE A 161 -5.25 -13.45 -0.93
CA PHE A 161 -5.90 -12.32 -0.26
C PHE A 161 -6.00 -11.10 -1.20
N ALA A 162 -4.90 -10.76 -1.87
CA ALA A 162 -4.82 -9.69 -2.86
C ALA A 162 -4.38 -10.24 -4.22
N CYS A 163 -4.93 -9.70 -5.29
CA CYS A 163 -4.56 -10.09 -6.65
C CYS A 163 -3.37 -9.28 -7.14
N ALA A 164 -2.55 -9.87 -8.01
CA ALA A 164 -1.54 -9.11 -8.74
C ALA A 164 -2.22 -8.06 -9.63
N SER A 165 -1.64 -6.86 -9.68
CA SER A 165 -2.07 -5.77 -10.54
C SER A 165 -1.01 -5.43 -11.58
N ARG A 166 -1.45 -4.93 -12.73
CA ARG A 166 -0.57 -4.41 -13.78
C ARG A 166 -1.20 -3.17 -14.37
N GLY A 167 -0.49 -2.05 -14.31
CA GLY A 167 -0.89 -0.80 -14.95
C GLY A 167 -0.37 -0.73 -16.39
N VAL A 168 -1.16 -0.13 -17.29
CA VAL A 168 -0.76 0.22 -18.66
C VAL A 168 -1.17 1.66 -18.91
N THR A 169 -0.23 2.48 -19.31
CA THR A 169 -0.48 3.85 -19.75
C THR A 169 -0.28 3.93 -21.27
N ILE A 170 -1.29 4.43 -21.98
CA ILE A 170 -1.24 4.57 -23.43
C ILE A 170 -1.42 6.04 -23.78
N HIS A 171 -0.42 6.59 -24.48
CA HIS A 171 -0.45 7.97 -24.94
C HIS A 171 -0.90 8.01 -26.40
N PHE A 172 -2.02 8.68 -26.66
CA PHE A 172 -2.51 8.93 -28.01
C PHE A 172 -2.10 10.34 -28.45
N VAL A 173 -1.44 10.45 -29.58
CA VAL A 173 -1.01 11.72 -30.17
C VAL A 173 -1.86 12.01 -31.39
N GLY A 174 -2.59 13.12 -31.36
CA GLY A 174 -3.36 13.64 -32.47
C GLY A 174 -2.71 14.87 -33.11
N LYS A 175 -3.31 15.35 -34.17
CA LYS A 175 -2.96 16.61 -34.83
C LYS A 175 -4.13 17.58 -34.72
N PRO A 176 -3.96 18.77 -34.11
CA PRO A 176 -5.04 19.75 -34.05
C PRO A 176 -5.35 20.31 -35.47
N ALA A 177 -6.61 20.63 -35.69
CA ALA A 177 -7.08 21.26 -36.91
C ALA A 177 -7.99 22.46 -36.58
N HIS A 178 -8.08 23.40 -37.50
CA HIS A 178 -9.08 24.45 -37.40
C HIS A 178 -10.49 23.89 -37.62
N ALA A 179 -11.48 24.39 -36.87
CA ALA A 179 -12.85 23.86 -36.93
C ALA A 179 -13.49 23.88 -38.35
N ALA A 180 -13.06 24.81 -39.19
CA ALA A 180 -13.53 24.90 -40.59
C ALA A 180 -12.83 23.90 -41.54
N TYR A 181 -11.76 23.26 -41.11
CA TYR A 181 -10.94 22.29 -41.90
C TYR A 181 -10.61 21.05 -41.11
N PRO A 182 -11.61 20.31 -40.62
CA PRO A 182 -11.40 19.17 -39.73
C PRO A 182 -10.61 18.04 -40.39
N GLU A 183 -10.63 17.93 -41.72
CA GLU A 183 -9.89 16.94 -42.52
C GLU A 183 -8.37 17.11 -42.45
N THR A 184 -7.87 18.26 -41.98
CA THR A 184 -6.44 18.52 -41.81
C THR A 184 -5.89 18.02 -40.47
N GLY A 185 -6.78 17.60 -39.57
CA GLY A 185 -6.45 17.09 -38.24
C GLY A 185 -6.39 15.57 -38.18
N ILE A 186 -5.93 15.06 -37.05
CA ILE A 186 -5.97 13.64 -36.70
C ILE A 186 -6.56 13.51 -35.29
N SER A 187 -7.77 12.98 -35.21
CA SER A 187 -8.39 12.70 -33.91
C SER A 187 -7.80 11.42 -33.31
N PRO A 188 -7.37 11.44 -32.02
CA PRO A 188 -6.92 10.24 -31.34
C PRO A 188 -8.08 9.33 -30.86
N LEU A 189 -9.32 9.80 -30.89
CA LEU A 189 -10.49 9.07 -30.36
C LEU A 189 -10.73 7.70 -30.99
N PRO A 190 -10.66 7.50 -32.33
CA PRO A 190 -10.87 6.19 -32.94
C PRO A 190 -9.86 5.15 -32.49
N GLN A 191 -8.62 5.56 -32.20
CA GLN A 191 -7.57 4.66 -31.69
C GLN A 191 -7.83 4.28 -30.23
N SER A 192 -8.43 5.16 -29.41
CA SER A 192 -8.76 4.85 -28.04
C SER A 192 -9.80 3.74 -27.91
N ASP A 193 -10.80 3.69 -28.78
CA ASP A 193 -11.82 2.62 -28.81
C ASP A 193 -11.21 1.25 -29.16
N SER A 194 -10.21 1.24 -30.04
CA SER A 194 -9.51 0.01 -30.44
C SER A 194 -8.63 -0.58 -29.33
N CYS A 195 -8.14 0.26 -28.40
CA CYS A 195 -7.27 -0.19 -27.30
C CYS A 195 -7.95 -1.13 -26.31
N TRP A 196 -9.26 -1.00 -26.08
CA TRP A 196 -10.02 -1.91 -25.23
C TRP A 196 -10.01 -3.35 -25.72
N SER A 197 -9.77 -3.58 -27.00
CA SER A 197 -9.65 -4.92 -27.58
C SER A 197 -8.27 -5.57 -27.38
N ILE A 198 -7.23 -4.75 -27.08
CA ILE A 198 -5.85 -5.21 -26.87
C ILE A 198 -5.60 -5.56 -25.39
N CYS A 199 -6.40 -5.01 -24.48
CA CYS A 199 -6.29 -5.35 -23.06
C CYS A 199 -6.73 -6.81 -22.87
N PRO A 200 -5.84 -7.73 -22.43
CA PRO A 200 -6.25 -9.10 -22.21
C PRO A 200 -7.34 -9.09 -21.14
N ARG A 201 -8.54 -9.55 -21.52
CA ARG A 201 -9.61 -9.74 -20.54
C ARG A 201 -9.08 -10.72 -19.49
N SER A 202 -9.01 -10.30 -18.25
CA SER A 202 -8.75 -11.23 -17.15
C SER A 202 -9.75 -12.40 -17.28
N PRO A 203 -9.31 -13.66 -17.17
CA PRO A 203 -10.22 -14.80 -17.26
C PRO A 203 -11.33 -14.58 -16.24
N ARG A 204 -12.59 -14.57 -16.71
CA ARG A 204 -13.74 -14.53 -15.79
C ARG A 204 -13.60 -15.75 -14.88
N PRO A 205 -13.72 -15.61 -13.55
CA PRO A 205 -13.79 -16.78 -12.71
C PRO A 205 -14.93 -17.66 -13.22
N SER A 206 -14.63 -18.93 -13.48
CA SER A 206 -15.63 -19.90 -13.95
C SER A 206 -16.81 -19.90 -12.98
N SER A 207 -18.04 -19.85 -13.48
CA SER A 207 -19.28 -19.79 -12.70
C SER A 207 -19.46 -20.95 -11.72
N THR A 208 -18.63 -21.97 -11.80
CA THR A 208 -18.63 -23.15 -10.92
C THR A 208 -18.00 -22.94 -9.54
N ALA A 209 -17.29 -21.82 -9.29
CA ALA A 209 -16.69 -21.54 -7.98
C ALA A 209 -17.58 -20.71 -7.04
N ALA A 210 -18.76 -20.25 -7.48
CA ALA A 210 -19.60 -19.30 -6.73
C ALA A 210 -20.69 -19.94 -5.84
N SER A 211 -20.73 -21.26 -5.69
CA SER A 211 -21.84 -21.96 -4.99
C SER A 211 -21.50 -22.51 -3.61
N ARG A 212 -20.51 -21.97 -2.89
CA ARG A 212 -20.33 -22.31 -1.47
C ARG A 212 -20.27 -21.05 -0.61
N SER A 213 -21.41 -20.75 -0.01
CA SER A 213 -21.67 -19.98 1.22
C SER A 213 -20.72 -18.81 1.51
N ALA A 214 -20.96 -17.67 0.86
CA ALA A 214 -20.54 -16.38 1.42
C ALA A 214 -21.58 -15.99 2.51
N PRO A 215 -21.16 -15.50 3.69
CA PRO A 215 -22.08 -14.99 4.70
C PRO A 215 -22.87 -13.81 4.12
N SER A 216 -24.12 -13.64 4.59
CA SER A 216 -25.11 -12.69 4.07
C SER A 216 -24.66 -11.22 4.03
N SER A 217 -23.61 -10.85 4.75
CA SER A 217 -22.98 -9.53 4.74
C SER A 217 -22.20 -9.23 3.45
N ALA A 218 -21.67 -10.23 2.76
CA ALA A 218 -20.92 -10.04 1.52
C ALA A 218 -21.80 -9.70 0.30
N ARG A 219 -23.13 -9.93 0.41
CA ARG A 219 -24.08 -9.64 -0.68
C ARG A 219 -24.43 -8.16 -0.82
N ARG A 220 -24.06 -7.31 0.09
CA ARG A 220 -24.41 -5.87 0.06
C ARG A 220 -23.53 -5.03 -0.87
N TRP A 221 -22.40 -5.58 -1.34
CA TRP A 221 -21.47 -4.88 -2.22
C TRP A 221 -21.81 -4.93 -3.71
N ALA A 222 -22.68 -5.84 -4.13
CA ALA A 222 -23.04 -6.03 -5.54
C ALA A 222 -24.10 -5.03 -6.07
N LYS A 223 -24.64 -4.13 -5.24
CA LYS A 223 -25.65 -3.14 -5.65
C LYS A 223 -25.17 -1.73 -5.36
N ARG A 224 -24.26 -1.21 -6.19
CA ARG A 224 -24.17 0.24 -6.39
C ARG A 224 -25.28 0.67 -7.35
N PRO A 225 -26.10 1.68 -7.01
CA PRO A 225 -27.04 2.26 -7.96
C PRO A 225 -26.23 2.87 -9.11
N SER A 226 -26.62 2.55 -10.34
CA SER A 226 -26.12 3.21 -11.55
C SER A 226 -26.31 4.72 -11.41
N ALA A 227 -25.21 5.49 -11.56
CA ALA A 227 -25.27 6.93 -11.60
C ALA A 227 -26.24 7.37 -12.71
N ARG A 228 -27.35 8.02 -12.32
CA ARG A 228 -28.29 8.66 -13.26
C ARG A 228 -27.49 9.72 -14.03
N ARG A 229 -27.43 9.58 -15.35
CA ARG A 229 -27.00 10.62 -16.26
C ARG A 229 -27.87 11.87 -16.00
N ARG A 230 -27.28 12.93 -15.45
CA ARG A 230 -27.92 14.25 -15.47
C ARG A 230 -27.78 14.78 -16.87
N SER A 231 -28.90 14.95 -17.58
CA SER A 231 -28.97 15.72 -18.81
C SER A 231 -28.60 17.17 -18.49
N LEU A 232 -27.62 17.72 -19.21
CA LEU A 232 -27.31 19.14 -19.20
C LEU A 232 -28.44 19.89 -19.90
N PRO A 233 -28.87 21.08 -19.40
CA PRO A 233 -29.85 21.90 -20.10
C PRO A 233 -29.21 22.48 -21.37
N SER A 234 -29.96 22.45 -22.47
CA SER A 234 -29.65 23.13 -23.70
C SER A 234 -29.66 24.64 -23.48
N CYS A 235 -28.53 25.32 -23.75
CA CYS A 235 -28.52 26.74 -23.92
C CYS A 235 -29.22 27.09 -25.24
N GLY A 236 -30.28 27.89 -25.15
CA GLY A 236 -30.86 28.63 -26.27
C GLY A 236 -30.06 29.90 -26.54
#